data_37dbd40cfa46dfcd136cf53f62b721ec
#
_entry.id   37dbd40cfa46dfcd136cf53f62b721ec
#
_cell.length_a   1.000
_cell.length_b   1.000
_cell.length_c   1.000
_cell.angle_alpha   90.00
_cell.angle_beta   90.00
_cell.angle_gamma   90.00
#
_symmetry.space_group_name_H-M   'P 1'
#
loop_
_entity.id
_entity.type
_entity.pdbx_description
1 polymer ?
#
loop_
_entity_poly.entity_id
_entity_poly.type
_entity_poly.pdbx_seq_one_letter_code
_entity_poly.pdbx_strand_id
1 'polypeptide(L)'
;MAYSLAVSGSDWSEIRIMECATGRLLADRIHWVKFSCAVWCGEGFYYSGFDAPDTGKEYEAQSLAQKIFYHRLGSEQSEDQTVYHDPEHPQRYFQASVSRDEQHLFIIASEGTSGSEVLYRRIEDETEFQLLFSGFDYDYTFVCANRGEALFLTNEQAPNGKVVRATLQDNPQIEPWLPESDNRLIQVTSAGGAYFVHYLKDACSEIIRLDNDGNPTSRVDLPGNGTVSGFDNDGNDDIFYSYTSFIDPVSIYRYDLRNGKSSLYRSPEKQFDPASFVV
;
A
#
# COMPACT_ATOMS: atom_id res chain seq x y z
N MET A 1 14.83 3.80 -6.03
CA MET A 1 13.87 2.68 -5.88
C MET A 1 14.36 1.76 -4.78
N ALA A 2 13.48 1.41 -3.85
CA ALA A 2 13.73 0.35 -2.88
C ALA A 2 13.08 -0.95 -3.35
N TYR A 3 13.71 -2.09 -3.11
CA TYR A 3 13.16 -3.42 -3.40
C TYR A 3 13.62 -4.43 -2.35
N SER A 4 12.80 -5.43 -2.10
CA SER A 4 13.08 -6.48 -1.12
C SER A 4 13.54 -7.76 -1.81
N LEU A 5 14.52 -8.42 -1.21
CA LEU A 5 15.03 -9.73 -1.62
C LEU A 5 14.86 -10.73 -0.48
N ALA A 6 14.16 -11.83 -0.74
CA ALA A 6 14.10 -12.98 0.15
C ALA A 6 15.13 -14.02 -0.31
N VAL A 7 16.00 -14.48 0.58
CA VAL A 7 17.05 -15.44 0.27
C VAL A 7 16.57 -16.86 0.58
N SER A 8 16.71 -17.75 -0.39
CA SER A 8 16.45 -19.19 -0.21
C SER A 8 15.05 -19.55 0.31
N GLY A 9 14.03 -18.75 -0.02
CA GLY A 9 12.66 -18.98 0.42
C GLY A 9 12.41 -18.70 1.90
N SER A 10 13.32 -17.98 2.56
CA SER A 10 13.13 -17.47 3.91
C SER A 10 12.05 -16.38 3.93
N ASP A 11 11.33 -16.28 5.04
CA ASP A 11 10.45 -15.14 5.32
C ASP A 11 11.23 -13.85 5.61
N TRP A 12 12.53 -13.96 5.91
CA TRP A 12 13.39 -12.80 6.07
C TRP A 12 13.75 -12.19 4.72
N SER A 13 13.58 -10.89 4.66
CA SER A 13 13.92 -10.07 3.48
C SER A 13 15.01 -9.07 3.81
N GLU A 14 15.75 -8.67 2.79
CA GLU A 14 16.70 -7.57 2.80
C GLU A 14 16.18 -6.47 1.87
N ILE A 15 16.04 -5.23 2.35
CA ILE A 15 15.73 -4.09 1.49
C ILE A 15 17.04 -3.57 0.90
N ARG A 16 17.05 -3.37 -0.42
CA ARG A 16 18.13 -2.76 -1.18
C ARG A 16 17.64 -1.55 -1.95
N ILE A 17 18.57 -0.64 -2.17
CA ILE A 17 18.28 0.61 -2.86
C ILE A 17 19.01 0.64 -4.20
N MET A 18 18.30 1.05 -5.25
CA MET A 18 18.82 1.21 -6.60
C MET A 18 18.47 2.60 -7.14
N GLU A 19 19.44 3.26 -7.72
CA GLU A 19 19.23 4.50 -8.48
C GLU A 19 18.54 4.17 -9.81
N CYS A 20 17.31 4.63 -10.02
CA CYS A 20 16.51 4.27 -11.18
C CYS A 20 17.13 4.70 -12.52
N ALA A 21 17.80 5.87 -12.55
CA ALA A 21 18.35 6.42 -13.77
C ALA A 21 19.53 5.61 -14.32
N THR A 22 20.33 4.99 -13.46
CA THR A 22 21.58 4.32 -13.83
C THR A 22 21.54 2.81 -13.61
N GLY A 23 20.58 2.31 -12.80
CA GLY A 23 20.56 0.93 -12.32
C GLY A 23 21.64 0.62 -11.26
N ARG A 24 22.34 1.63 -10.76
CA ARG A 24 23.40 1.45 -9.77
C ARG A 24 22.80 1.12 -8.40
N LEU A 25 23.30 0.07 -7.77
CA LEU A 25 22.98 -0.26 -6.39
C LEU A 25 23.70 0.69 -5.44
N LEU A 26 22.99 1.21 -4.45
CA LEU A 26 23.57 1.96 -3.33
C LEU A 26 24.13 0.99 -2.29
N ALA A 27 24.85 1.53 -1.31
CA ALA A 27 25.44 0.72 -0.25
C ALA A 27 24.42 0.29 0.81
N ASP A 28 23.32 1.02 0.90
CA ASP A 28 22.26 0.80 1.89
C ASP A 28 21.68 -0.60 1.78
N ARG A 29 21.66 -1.30 2.91
CA ARG A 29 21.13 -2.66 3.06
C ARG A 29 20.44 -2.77 4.41
N ILE A 30 19.14 -3.09 4.38
CA ILE A 30 18.34 -3.25 5.58
C ILE A 30 18.00 -4.71 5.76
N HIS A 31 18.47 -5.30 6.81
CA HIS A 31 18.25 -6.68 7.20
C HIS A 31 17.11 -6.81 8.21
N TRP A 32 16.72 -8.02 8.51
CA TRP A 32 15.73 -8.40 9.53
C TRP A 32 14.36 -7.77 9.28
N VAL A 33 13.98 -7.79 8.02
CA VAL A 33 12.71 -7.26 7.53
C VAL A 33 11.75 -8.40 7.22
N LYS A 34 10.50 -8.30 7.69
CA LYS A 34 9.37 -9.16 7.31
C LYS A 34 8.13 -8.34 7.15
N PHE A 35 7.31 -8.65 6.13
CA PHE A 35 6.02 -8.00 5.88
C PHE A 35 6.11 -6.47 5.82
N SER A 36 7.12 -5.96 5.13
CA SER A 36 7.42 -4.54 5.08
C SER A 36 7.84 -4.11 3.68
N CYS A 37 7.62 -2.83 3.39
CA CYS A 37 8.18 -2.11 2.24
C CYS A 37 8.82 -0.81 2.73
N ALA A 38 9.62 -0.17 1.88
CA ALA A 38 10.16 1.15 2.14
C ALA A 38 9.11 2.22 1.84
N VAL A 39 8.75 3.02 2.82
CA VAL A 39 7.82 4.16 2.71
C VAL A 39 8.63 5.44 2.71
N TRP A 40 8.83 6.02 1.54
CA TRP A 40 9.67 7.18 1.32
C TRP A 40 9.16 8.43 2.03
N CYS A 41 10.07 9.17 2.68
CA CYS A 41 9.80 10.44 3.33
C CYS A 41 11.12 11.22 3.48
N GLY A 42 11.17 12.45 2.97
CA GLY A 42 12.35 13.30 3.03
C GLY A 42 13.60 12.63 2.44
N GLU A 43 14.68 12.57 3.22
CA GLU A 43 15.97 12.03 2.80
C GLU A 43 16.11 10.51 3.04
N GLY A 44 15.02 9.81 3.37
CA GLY A 44 15.04 8.40 3.74
C GLY A 44 13.70 7.71 3.57
N PHE A 45 13.48 6.67 4.37
CA PHE A 45 12.23 5.91 4.35
C PHE A 45 11.95 5.24 5.69
N TYR A 46 10.67 5.04 5.97
CA TYR A 46 10.21 4.19 7.06
C TYR A 46 10.13 2.74 6.60
N TYR A 47 10.39 1.82 7.51
CA TYR A 47 10.23 0.39 7.29
C TYR A 47 9.88 -0.34 8.59
N SER A 48 9.25 -1.50 8.46
CA SER A 48 8.99 -2.39 9.59
C SER A 48 10.08 -3.44 9.67
N GLY A 49 10.64 -3.64 10.84
CA GLY A 49 11.74 -4.56 11.04
C GLY A 49 11.76 -5.14 12.45
N PHE A 50 12.73 -6.01 12.68
CA PHE A 50 12.95 -6.67 13.96
C PHE A 50 14.39 -6.44 14.41
N ASP A 51 14.64 -6.61 15.70
CA ASP A 51 16.01 -6.66 16.20
C ASP A 51 16.73 -7.88 15.60
N ALA A 52 18.03 -7.76 15.39
CA ALA A 52 18.84 -8.87 14.89
C ALA A 52 18.70 -10.09 15.82
N PRO A 53 18.36 -11.29 15.31
CA PRO A 53 18.30 -12.49 16.12
C PRO A 53 19.70 -12.89 16.62
N ASP A 54 19.74 -13.69 17.68
CA ASP A 54 20.99 -14.30 18.14
C ASP A 54 21.64 -15.09 16.99
N THR A 55 22.96 -15.02 16.91
CA THR A 55 23.74 -15.75 15.89
C THR A 55 23.43 -17.25 15.92
N GLY A 56 23.01 -17.78 14.79
CA GLY A 56 22.64 -19.20 14.61
C GLY A 56 21.20 -19.54 14.96
N LYS A 57 20.38 -18.54 15.35
CA LYS A 57 18.95 -18.72 15.64
C LYS A 57 18.03 -17.98 14.67
N GLU A 58 18.54 -17.56 13.53
CA GLU A 58 17.84 -16.73 12.55
C GLU A 58 16.54 -17.36 12.04
N TYR A 59 16.48 -18.70 12.03
CA TYR A 59 15.31 -19.47 11.57
C TYR A 59 14.46 -20.07 12.71
N GLU A 60 14.91 -19.97 13.95
CA GLU A 60 14.22 -20.51 15.12
C GLU A 60 13.50 -19.43 15.94
N ALA A 61 13.93 -18.18 15.81
CA ALA A 61 13.38 -17.07 16.56
C ALA A 61 11.94 -16.77 16.12
N GLN A 62 11.03 -16.63 17.09
CA GLN A 62 9.71 -16.09 16.83
C GLN A 62 9.85 -14.65 16.36
N SER A 63 9.05 -14.25 15.36
CA SER A 63 8.99 -12.88 14.88
C SER A 63 8.13 -12.05 15.82
N LEU A 64 8.69 -11.65 16.95
CA LEU A 64 8.03 -10.85 17.99
C LEU A 64 8.65 -9.46 18.10
N ALA A 65 7.86 -8.50 18.59
CA ALA A 65 8.28 -7.13 18.84
C ALA A 65 8.78 -6.41 17.58
N GLN A 66 7.98 -6.49 16.51
CA GLN A 66 8.23 -5.69 15.31
C GLN A 66 8.21 -4.19 15.67
N LYS A 67 9.03 -3.41 15.00
CA LYS A 67 9.20 -1.97 15.18
C LYS A 67 9.07 -1.25 13.86
N ILE A 68 8.75 0.04 13.89
CA ILE A 68 8.94 0.94 12.76
C ILE A 68 10.23 1.70 12.96
N PHE A 69 11.08 1.68 11.95
CA PHE A 69 12.33 2.41 11.89
C PHE A 69 12.29 3.47 10.79
N TYR A 70 13.12 4.48 10.94
CA TYR A 70 13.45 5.42 9.88
C TYR A 70 14.91 5.26 9.50
N HIS A 71 15.17 4.95 8.23
CA HIS A 71 16.48 4.86 7.63
C HIS A 71 16.77 6.09 6.77
N ARG A 72 17.89 6.75 7.04
CA ARG A 72 18.40 7.84 6.20
C ARG A 72 19.29 7.26 5.11
N LEU A 73 19.07 7.63 3.84
CA LEU A 73 19.92 7.16 2.75
C LEU A 73 21.39 7.47 2.97
N GLY A 74 22.24 6.45 2.79
CA GLY A 74 23.68 6.54 2.95
C GLY A 74 24.19 6.40 4.38
N SER A 75 23.33 6.15 5.39
CA SER A 75 23.74 5.79 6.74
C SER A 75 23.84 4.26 6.90
N GLU A 76 24.45 3.84 8.01
CA GLU A 76 24.44 2.42 8.40
C GLU A 76 23.13 2.08 9.10
N GLN A 77 22.60 0.86 8.91
CA GLN A 77 21.36 0.42 9.56
C GLN A 77 21.40 0.50 11.09
N SER A 78 22.58 0.38 11.70
CA SER A 78 22.77 0.53 13.15
C SER A 78 22.49 1.94 13.68
N GLU A 79 22.39 2.93 12.79
CA GLU A 79 22.07 4.34 13.12
C GLU A 79 20.58 4.64 12.95
N ASP A 80 19.78 3.65 12.51
CA ASP A 80 18.35 3.83 12.26
C ASP A 80 17.59 4.16 13.55
N GLN A 81 16.71 5.14 13.45
CA GLN A 81 15.88 5.57 14.57
C GLN A 81 14.65 4.66 14.72
N THR A 82 14.42 4.14 15.92
CA THR A 82 13.14 3.53 16.26
C THR A 82 12.07 4.61 16.37
N VAL A 83 11.07 4.56 15.50
CA VAL A 83 10.00 5.56 15.40
C VAL A 83 8.77 5.13 16.17
N TYR A 84 8.47 3.83 16.14
CA TYR A 84 7.32 3.25 16.86
C TYR A 84 7.62 1.82 17.30
N HIS A 85 7.19 1.48 18.50
CA HIS A 85 7.18 0.12 18.98
C HIS A 85 6.17 -0.03 20.14
N ASP A 86 5.61 -1.24 20.30
CA ASP A 86 4.65 -1.56 21.35
C ASP A 86 5.14 -2.79 22.15
N PRO A 87 5.85 -2.58 23.28
CA PRO A 87 6.39 -3.67 24.06
C PRO A 87 5.34 -4.45 24.84
N GLU A 88 4.13 -3.89 25.04
CA GLU A 88 3.05 -4.55 25.75
C GLU A 88 2.35 -5.59 24.86
N HIS A 89 2.42 -5.42 23.53
CA HIS A 89 1.79 -6.31 22.56
C HIS A 89 2.83 -6.80 21.52
N PRO A 90 3.78 -7.66 21.91
CA PRO A 90 4.90 -8.05 21.05
C PRO A 90 4.50 -8.88 19.82
N GLN A 91 3.25 -9.34 19.74
CA GLN A 91 2.74 -10.10 18.58
C GLN A 91 2.15 -9.21 17.48
N ARG A 92 2.03 -7.89 17.71
CA ARG A 92 1.52 -6.96 16.72
C ARG A 92 2.51 -6.74 15.59
N TYR A 93 1.94 -6.61 14.39
CA TYR A 93 2.66 -6.18 13.19
C TYR A 93 2.26 -4.75 12.85
N PHE A 94 3.21 -3.99 12.34
CA PHE A 94 3.03 -2.59 12.04
C PHE A 94 3.38 -2.29 10.59
N GLN A 95 2.59 -1.45 9.94
CA GLN A 95 2.90 -0.87 8.64
C GLN A 95 2.89 0.64 8.75
N ALA A 96 3.88 1.29 8.14
CA ALA A 96 3.93 2.73 8.04
C ALA A 96 3.24 3.20 6.75
N SER A 97 2.65 4.39 6.79
CA SER A 97 2.20 5.14 5.62
C SER A 97 2.44 6.63 5.87
N VAL A 98 2.74 7.38 4.83
CA VAL A 98 3.04 8.81 4.91
C VAL A 98 2.06 9.60 4.05
N SER A 99 1.62 10.75 4.54
CA SER A 99 0.80 11.67 3.75
C SER A 99 1.59 12.20 2.55
N ARG A 100 0.90 12.52 1.45
CA ARG A 100 1.53 13.00 0.21
C ARG A 100 2.34 14.29 0.40
N ASP A 101 1.94 15.13 1.35
CA ASP A 101 2.64 16.36 1.73
C ASP A 101 3.74 16.14 2.78
N GLU A 102 4.00 14.87 3.13
CA GLU A 102 4.99 14.45 4.13
C GLU A 102 4.80 15.10 5.52
N GLN A 103 3.55 15.49 5.86
CA GLN A 103 3.25 16.12 7.15
C GLN A 103 2.84 15.11 8.22
N HIS A 104 2.28 13.95 7.83
CA HIS A 104 1.72 12.98 8.76
C HIS A 104 2.26 11.57 8.49
N LEU A 105 2.59 10.90 9.57
CA LEU A 105 2.94 9.47 9.60
C LEU A 105 1.80 8.69 10.24
N PHE A 106 1.39 7.61 9.58
CA PHE A 106 0.39 6.66 10.05
C PHE A 106 1.06 5.34 10.37
N ILE A 107 0.61 4.71 11.45
CA ILE A 107 0.97 3.33 11.83
C ILE A 107 -0.31 2.50 11.80
N ILE A 108 -0.34 1.50 10.95
CA ILE A 108 -1.42 0.51 10.90
C ILE A 108 -0.93 -0.72 11.66
N ALA A 109 -1.57 -0.99 12.80
CA ALA A 109 -1.26 -2.14 13.64
C ALA A 109 -2.23 -3.28 13.36
N SER A 110 -1.75 -4.53 13.34
CA SER A 110 -2.56 -5.74 13.18
C SER A 110 -2.12 -6.83 14.16
N GLU A 111 -3.08 -7.62 14.66
CA GLU A 111 -2.83 -8.76 15.56
C GLU A 111 -3.03 -10.11 14.87
N GLY A 112 -3.60 -10.11 13.66
CA GLY A 112 -3.95 -11.31 12.92
C GLY A 112 -4.08 -11.05 11.43
N THR A 113 -4.92 -11.84 10.77
CA THR A 113 -5.18 -11.74 9.34
C THR A 113 -6.31 -10.76 8.99
N SER A 114 -7.02 -10.24 9.98
CA SER A 114 -8.10 -9.27 9.84
C SER A 114 -8.14 -8.36 11.06
N GLY A 115 -8.70 -7.18 10.87
CA GLY A 115 -8.76 -6.13 11.85
C GLY A 115 -7.46 -5.33 11.97
N SER A 116 -7.60 -4.01 12.07
CA SER A 116 -6.46 -3.12 12.25
C SER A 116 -6.80 -1.90 13.08
N GLU A 117 -5.85 -1.49 13.88
CA GLU A 117 -5.84 -0.23 14.61
C GLU A 117 -4.98 0.77 13.86
N VAL A 118 -5.37 2.04 13.84
CA VAL A 118 -4.62 3.08 13.15
C VAL A 118 -4.24 4.20 14.10
N LEU A 119 -2.95 4.47 14.15
CA LEU A 119 -2.39 5.60 14.87
C LEU A 119 -1.79 6.60 13.87
N TYR A 120 -1.70 7.86 14.24
CA TYR A 120 -1.05 8.89 13.43
C TYR A 120 -0.38 9.95 14.29
N ARG A 121 0.59 10.66 13.70
CA ARG A 121 1.19 11.86 14.27
C ARG A 121 1.68 12.80 13.17
N ARG A 122 1.98 14.03 13.54
CA ARG A 122 2.76 14.92 12.67
C ARG A 122 4.22 14.51 12.69
N ILE A 123 4.88 14.57 11.53
CA ILE A 123 6.28 14.15 11.38
C ILE A 123 7.22 15.17 12.04
N GLU A 124 6.97 16.48 11.82
CA GLU A 124 7.84 17.55 12.32
C GLU A 124 7.85 17.67 13.85
N ASP A 125 6.74 17.42 14.50
CA ASP A 125 6.58 17.71 15.93
C ASP A 125 7.13 16.58 16.82
N GLU A 126 7.46 15.40 16.26
CA GLU A 126 7.83 14.17 17.01
C GLU A 126 6.89 13.89 18.22
N THR A 127 5.64 14.37 18.10
CA THR A 127 4.62 14.22 19.14
C THR A 127 4.26 12.75 19.34
N GLU A 128 3.61 12.44 20.44
CA GLU A 128 3.05 11.11 20.68
C GLU A 128 2.03 10.75 19.58
N PHE A 129 1.98 9.46 19.24
CA PHE A 129 0.98 8.96 18.32
C PHE A 129 -0.41 9.07 18.92
N GLN A 130 -1.34 9.59 18.14
CA GLN A 130 -2.76 9.66 18.47
C GLN A 130 -3.49 8.48 17.82
N LEU A 131 -4.43 7.92 18.53
CA LEU A 131 -5.29 6.85 18.03
C LEU A 131 -6.36 7.44 17.10
N LEU A 132 -6.43 6.97 15.86
CA LEU A 132 -7.42 7.37 14.87
C LEU A 132 -8.59 6.38 14.81
N PHE A 133 -8.26 5.08 14.68
CA PHE A 133 -9.22 3.98 14.72
C PHE A 133 -8.75 2.96 15.75
N SER A 134 -9.64 2.57 16.65
CA SER A 134 -9.34 1.68 17.77
C SER A 134 -9.91 0.29 17.58
N GLY A 135 -9.20 -0.70 18.10
CA GLY A 135 -9.62 -2.10 18.11
C GLY A 135 -9.33 -2.84 16.79
N PHE A 136 -9.63 -4.14 16.80
CA PHE A 136 -9.30 -5.04 15.69
C PHE A 136 -10.55 -5.75 15.12
N ASP A 137 -11.73 -5.15 15.31
CA ASP A 137 -13.00 -5.71 14.79
C ASP A 137 -13.14 -5.46 13.28
N TYR A 138 -12.50 -4.41 12.75
CA TYR A 138 -12.62 -3.97 11.37
C TYR A 138 -11.25 -3.71 10.75
N ASP A 139 -11.19 -3.84 9.43
CA ASP A 139 -10.02 -3.50 8.64
C ASP A 139 -10.04 -2.00 8.27
N TYR A 140 -8.89 -1.34 8.38
CA TYR A 140 -8.69 0.02 7.89
C TYR A 140 -7.44 0.04 7.00
N THR A 141 -7.65 0.17 5.70
CA THR A 141 -6.57 0.28 4.72
C THR A 141 -6.36 1.73 4.35
N PHE A 142 -5.16 2.23 4.55
CA PHE A 142 -4.78 3.59 4.17
C PHE A 142 -4.86 3.74 2.64
N VAL A 143 -5.57 4.77 2.17
CA VAL A 143 -5.69 5.11 0.75
C VAL A 143 -4.71 6.23 0.40
N CYS A 144 -4.88 7.36 1.05
CA CYS A 144 -3.99 8.52 0.90
C CYS A 144 -4.28 9.54 2.00
N ALA A 145 -3.33 10.45 2.21
CA ALA A 145 -3.55 11.63 3.03
C ALA A 145 -2.86 12.86 2.42
N ASN A 146 -3.48 14.01 2.57
CA ASN A 146 -2.94 15.28 2.12
C ASN A 146 -3.66 16.45 2.81
N ARG A 147 -2.92 17.50 3.16
CA ARG A 147 -3.47 18.76 3.73
C ARG A 147 -4.35 18.56 4.96
N GLY A 148 -3.97 17.63 5.84
CA GLY A 148 -4.69 17.37 7.08
C GLY A 148 -5.96 16.53 6.92
N GLU A 149 -6.17 15.88 5.79
CA GLU A 149 -7.22 14.88 5.57
C GLU A 149 -6.62 13.55 5.14
N ALA A 150 -7.24 12.45 5.57
CA ALA A 150 -6.86 11.09 5.16
C ALA A 150 -8.08 10.28 4.76
N LEU A 151 -7.94 9.41 3.76
CA LEU A 151 -8.95 8.46 3.32
C LEU A 151 -8.54 7.05 3.71
N PHE A 152 -9.52 6.30 4.21
CA PHE A 152 -9.36 4.88 4.56
C PHE A 152 -10.49 4.05 3.96
N LEU A 153 -10.12 2.96 3.31
CA LEU A 153 -11.04 1.88 2.96
C LEU A 153 -11.28 1.03 4.21
N THR A 154 -12.53 0.76 4.54
CA THR A 154 -12.90 -0.05 5.71
C THR A 154 -14.11 -0.93 5.43
N ASN A 155 -14.19 -2.05 6.16
CA ASN A 155 -15.36 -2.92 6.22
C ASN A 155 -16.26 -2.63 7.44
N GLU A 156 -15.99 -1.56 8.20
CA GLU A 156 -16.80 -1.17 9.37
C GLU A 156 -18.26 -0.94 8.97
N GLN A 157 -19.17 -1.81 9.47
CA GLN A 157 -20.60 -1.79 9.12
C GLN A 157 -20.86 -1.74 7.59
N ALA A 158 -19.93 -2.27 6.78
CA ALA A 158 -19.98 -2.26 5.32
C ALA A 158 -19.20 -3.47 4.78
N PRO A 159 -19.79 -4.68 4.77
CA PRO A 159 -19.07 -5.91 4.37
C PRO A 159 -18.52 -5.89 2.96
N ASN A 160 -19.09 -5.09 2.05
CA ASN A 160 -18.55 -4.87 0.71
C ASN A 160 -17.50 -3.75 0.64
N GLY A 161 -17.25 -3.07 1.73
CA GLY A 161 -16.29 -1.96 1.81
C GLY A 161 -16.92 -0.59 1.53
N LYS A 162 -16.48 0.39 2.30
CA LYS A 162 -16.76 1.83 2.15
C LYS A 162 -15.48 2.62 2.32
N VAL A 163 -15.48 3.90 1.95
CA VAL A 163 -14.37 4.80 2.27
C VAL A 163 -14.84 5.86 3.24
N VAL A 164 -14.04 6.08 4.26
CA VAL A 164 -14.22 7.16 5.22
C VAL A 164 -13.12 8.20 5.07
N ARG A 165 -13.47 9.46 5.37
CA ARG A 165 -12.53 10.58 5.46
C ARG A 165 -12.30 10.90 6.92
N ALA A 166 -11.04 11.05 7.30
CA ALA A 166 -10.62 11.53 8.61
C ALA A 166 -9.98 12.91 8.49
N THR A 167 -10.37 13.87 9.33
CA THR A 167 -9.62 15.13 9.50
C THR A 167 -8.55 14.91 10.56
N LEU A 168 -7.30 15.30 10.25
CA LEU A 168 -6.12 15.08 11.11
C LEU A 168 -5.87 16.33 11.97
N GLN A 169 -6.64 16.45 13.05
CA GLN A 169 -6.58 17.55 14.02
C GLN A 169 -6.48 16.94 15.42
N ASP A 170 -6.32 17.77 16.45
CA ASP A 170 -6.29 17.32 17.85
C ASP A 170 -7.52 16.48 18.26
N ASN A 171 -8.63 16.66 17.57
CA ASN A 171 -9.84 15.87 17.72
C ASN A 171 -10.35 15.45 16.33
N PRO A 172 -9.87 14.32 15.79
CA PRO A 172 -10.21 13.89 14.44
C PRO A 172 -11.71 13.67 14.27
N GLN A 173 -12.23 14.10 13.13
CA GLN A 173 -13.61 13.84 12.73
C GLN A 173 -13.60 12.81 11.61
N ILE A 174 -14.45 11.79 11.73
CA ILE A 174 -14.59 10.73 10.74
C ILE A 174 -15.94 10.89 10.04
N GLU A 175 -15.94 11.01 8.73
CA GLU A 175 -17.15 11.13 7.93
C GLU A 175 -17.16 10.15 6.74
N PRO A 176 -18.34 9.71 6.29
CA PRO A 176 -18.44 8.92 5.06
C PRO A 176 -17.97 9.74 3.85
N TRP A 177 -17.14 9.13 2.99
CA TRP A 177 -16.71 9.74 1.73
C TRP A 177 -17.23 8.97 0.51
N LEU A 178 -17.13 7.64 0.52
CA LEU A 178 -17.74 6.75 -0.48
C LEU A 178 -18.56 5.69 0.26
N PRO A 179 -19.89 5.65 0.03
CA PRO A 179 -20.74 4.66 0.67
C PRO A 179 -20.49 3.25 0.13
N GLU A 180 -20.90 2.25 0.91
CA GLU A 180 -20.92 0.86 0.45
C GLU A 180 -21.82 0.71 -0.79
N SER A 181 -21.43 -0.19 -1.69
CA SER A 181 -22.21 -0.60 -2.86
C SER A 181 -22.50 -2.10 -2.84
N ASP A 182 -23.36 -2.57 -3.78
CA ASP A 182 -23.63 -4.00 -3.94
C ASP A 182 -22.38 -4.79 -4.38
N ASN A 183 -21.41 -4.15 -5.00
CA ASN A 183 -20.16 -4.76 -5.43
C ASN A 183 -19.08 -4.55 -4.38
N ARG A 184 -18.23 -5.57 -4.19
CA ARG A 184 -17.12 -5.48 -3.24
C ARG A 184 -16.06 -4.49 -3.71
N LEU A 185 -15.78 -3.49 -2.88
CA LEU A 185 -14.69 -2.54 -3.07
C LEU A 185 -13.36 -3.22 -2.69
N ILE A 186 -12.48 -3.37 -3.68
CA ILE A 186 -11.19 -4.06 -3.52
C ILE A 186 -10.07 -3.08 -3.18
N GLN A 187 -10.06 -1.93 -3.88
CA GLN A 187 -8.97 -0.97 -3.77
C GLN A 187 -9.47 0.43 -4.13
N VAL A 188 -8.82 1.44 -3.55
CA VAL A 188 -8.95 2.83 -3.96
C VAL A 188 -7.56 3.40 -4.20
N THR A 189 -7.37 4.03 -5.35
CA THR A 189 -6.08 4.65 -5.74
C THR A 189 -6.29 6.13 -5.99
N SER A 190 -5.42 6.97 -5.43
CA SER A 190 -5.38 8.41 -5.70
C SER A 190 -4.33 8.71 -6.76
N ALA A 191 -4.73 9.26 -7.92
CA ALA A 191 -3.82 9.56 -9.02
C ALA A 191 -4.33 10.72 -9.88
N GLY A 192 -3.42 11.59 -10.32
CA GLY A 192 -3.73 12.67 -11.28
C GLY A 192 -4.85 13.61 -10.84
N GLY A 193 -5.00 13.86 -9.51
CA GLY A 193 -6.06 14.70 -8.97
C GLY A 193 -7.46 14.07 -9.02
N ALA A 194 -7.54 12.76 -9.13
CA ALA A 194 -8.77 11.97 -9.13
C ALA A 194 -8.59 10.72 -8.27
N TYR A 195 -9.68 10.01 -8.04
CA TYR A 195 -9.66 8.70 -7.38
C TYR A 195 -10.15 7.63 -8.33
N PHE A 196 -9.61 6.43 -8.18
CA PHE A 196 -9.99 5.25 -8.94
C PHE A 196 -10.43 4.18 -7.94
N VAL A 197 -11.69 3.77 -8.04
CA VAL A 197 -12.26 2.72 -7.20
C VAL A 197 -12.37 1.44 -7.99
N HIS A 198 -11.76 0.39 -7.46
CA HIS A 198 -11.75 -0.93 -8.05
C HIS A 198 -12.75 -1.82 -7.33
N TYR A 199 -13.81 -2.20 -8.03
CA TYR A 199 -14.82 -3.13 -7.57
C TYR A 199 -14.63 -4.52 -8.18
N LEU A 200 -15.01 -5.54 -7.42
CA LEU A 200 -15.26 -6.88 -7.97
C LEU A 200 -16.75 -7.01 -8.23
N LYS A 201 -17.12 -7.13 -9.49
CA LYS A 201 -18.48 -7.29 -9.97
C LYS A 201 -18.58 -8.57 -10.80
N ASP A 202 -19.46 -9.50 -10.42
CA ASP A 202 -19.65 -10.78 -11.13
C ASP A 202 -18.30 -11.50 -11.39
N ALA A 203 -17.43 -11.52 -10.39
CA ALA A 203 -16.06 -12.06 -10.44
C ALA A 203 -15.10 -11.36 -11.43
N CYS A 204 -15.48 -10.20 -12.00
CA CYS A 204 -14.66 -9.39 -12.88
C CYS A 204 -14.31 -8.05 -12.23
N SER A 205 -13.16 -7.50 -12.58
CA SER A 205 -12.75 -6.16 -12.16
C SER A 205 -13.53 -5.07 -12.91
N GLU A 206 -14.01 -4.09 -12.15
CA GLU A 206 -14.59 -2.85 -12.67
C GLU A 206 -13.86 -1.68 -12.00
N ILE A 207 -13.31 -0.76 -12.78
CA ILE A 207 -12.61 0.41 -12.25
C ILE A 207 -13.35 1.68 -12.66
N ILE A 208 -13.75 2.48 -11.68
CA ILE A 208 -14.47 3.73 -11.86
C ILE A 208 -13.59 4.88 -11.39
N ARG A 209 -13.46 5.90 -12.23
CA ARG A 209 -12.82 7.17 -11.89
C ARG A 209 -13.83 8.07 -11.19
N LEU A 210 -13.42 8.62 -10.05
CA LEU A 210 -14.20 9.60 -9.28
C LEU A 210 -13.48 10.96 -9.28
N ASP A 211 -14.24 12.02 -9.07
CA ASP A 211 -13.71 13.34 -8.73
C ASP A 211 -13.29 13.42 -7.24
N ASN A 212 -12.86 14.61 -6.79
CA ASN A 212 -12.43 14.83 -5.41
C ASN A 212 -13.57 14.74 -4.38
N ASP A 213 -14.82 14.85 -4.84
CA ASP A 213 -16.01 14.76 -3.99
C ASP A 213 -16.57 13.31 -3.94
N GLY A 214 -15.91 12.37 -4.65
CA GLY A 214 -16.33 10.98 -4.72
C GLY A 214 -17.41 10.69 -5.78
N ASN A 215 -17.70 11.63 -6.69
CA ASN A 215 -18.70 11.41 -7.73
C ASN A 215 -18.09 10.69 -8.94
N PRO A 216 -18.76 9.68 -9.52
CA PRO A 216 -18.32 8.98 -10.72
C PRO A 216 -18.20 9.93 -11.92
N THR A 217 -17.06 9.89 -12.61
CA THR A 217 -16.80 10.70 -13.82
C THR A 217 -16.65 9.86 -15.08
N SER A 218 -16.03 8.69 -14.97
CA SER A 218 -15.84 7.76 -16.09
C SER A 218 -15.53 6.35 -15.60
N ARG A 219 -15.53 5.39 -16.50
CA ARG A 219 -15.01 4.04 -16.28
C ARG A 219 -13.67 3.89 -17.00
N VAL A 220 -12.81 3.04 -16.45
CA VAL A 220 -11.58 2.61 -17.13
C VAL A 220 -11.95 1.47 -18.07
N ASP A 221 -11.64 1.62 -19.35
CA ASP A 221 -11.82 0.56 -20.34
C ASP A 221 -10.77 -0.52 -20.11
N LEU A 222 -11.20 -1.67 -19.60
CA LEU A 222 -10.38 -2.86 -19.40
C LEU A 222 -10.38 -3.74 -20.67
N PRO A 223 -9.37 -4.62 -20.84
CA PRO A 223 -9.26 -5.46 -22.06
C PRO A 223 -10.46 -6.42 -22.27
N GLY A 224 -11.18 -6.76 -21.22
CA GLY A 224 -12.33 -7.66 -21.27
C GLY A 224 -12.79 -8.08 -19.86
N ASN A 225 -13.53 -9.20 -19.80
CA ASN A 225 -13.92 -9.81 -18.54
C ASN A 225 -12.70 -10.50 -17.91
N GLY A 226 -12.18 -9.97 -16.81
CA GLY A 226 -10.99 -10.49 -16.16
C GLY A 226 -10.69 -9.79 -14.85
N THR A 227 -9.51 -10.06 -14.31
CA THR A 227 -9.05 -9.53 -13.04
C THR A 227 -7.90 -8.57 -13.26
N VAL A 228 -7.99 -7.42 -12.60
CA VAL A 228 -6.95 -6.40 -12.50
C VAL A 228 -6.25 -6.53 -11.14
N SER A 229 -4.96 -6.30 -11.09
CA SER A 229 -4.20 -6.11 -9.84
C SER A 229 -3.10 -5.07 -10.02
N GLY A 230 -2.69 -4.44 -8.92
CA GLY A 230 -1.64 -3.42 -8.93
C GLY A 230 -2.05 -2.14 -9.69
N PHE A 231 -3.34 -1.79 -9.70
CA PHE A 231 -3.79 -0.51 -10.25
C PHE A 231 -3.40 0.59 -9.28
N ASP A 232 -2.14 1.00 -9.35
CA ASP A 232 -1.53 1.90 -8.39
C ASP A 232 -0.70 2.99 -9.07
N ASN A 233 -0.43 4.08 -8.35
CA ASN A 233 0.26 5.26 -8.87
C ASN A 233 1.34 5.73 -7.90
N ASP A 234 2.53 5.93 -8.43
CA ASP A 234 3.72 6.44 -7.73
C ASP A 234 3.94 7.96 -7.90
N GLY A 235 2.90 8.69 -8.34
CA GLY A 235 2.95 10.14 -8.56
C GLY A 235 3.20 10.56 -10.01
N ASN A 236 3.33 9.61 -10.94
CA ASN A 236 3.49 9.86 -12.37
C ASN A 236 2.14 10.08 -13.09
N ASP A 237 2.21 10.47 -14.37
CA ASP A 237 1.04 10.65 -15.26
C ASP A 237 0.44 9.31 -15.76
N ASP A 238 0.98 8.19 -15.34
CA ASP A 238 0.59 6.86 -15.77
C ASP A 238 0.30 5.96 -14.56
N ILE A 239 -0.66 5.06 -14.75
CA ILE A 239 -0.90 3.92 -13.85
C ILE A 239 -0.52 2.66 -14.60
N PHE A 240 0.30 1.80 -13.99
CA PHE A 240 0.55 0.47 -14.50
C PHE A 240 -0.30 -0.53 -13.71
N TYR A 241 -0.87 -1.51 -14.43
CA TYR A 241 -1.64 -2.58 -13.80
C TYR A 241 -1.47 -3.90 -14.55
N SER A 242 -1.60 -5.00 -13.85
CA SER A 242 -1.68 -6.31 -14.47
C SER A 242 -3.13 -6.69 -14.73
N TYR A 243 -3.36 -7.33 -15.86
CA TYR A 243 -4.65 -7.89 -16.24
C TYR A 243 -4.48 -9.36 -16.61
N THR A 244 -5.44 -10.19 -16.21
CA THR A 244 -5.53 -11.60 -16.57
C THR A 244 -6.96 -12.02 -16.76
N SER A 245 -7.20 -12.99 -17.64
CA SER A 245 -8.48 -13.65 -17.83
C SER A 245 -8.27 -15.14 -18.07
N PHE A 246 -9.34 -15.90 -18.31
CA PHE A 246 -9.22 -17.33 -18.63
C PHE A 246 -8.47 -17.62 -19.94
N ILE A 247 -8.41 -16.65 -20.85
CA ILE A 247 -7.75 -16.76 -22.15
C ILE A 247 -6.56 -15.83 -22.31
N ASP A 248 -6.35 -14.91 -21.35
CA ASP A 248 -5.25 -13.98 -21.36
C ASP A 248 -4.33 -14.24 -20.16
N PRO A 249 -3.09 -14.69 -20.38
CA PRO A 249 -2.09 -14.76 -19.32
C PRO A 249 -1.80 -13.34 -18.80
N VAL A 250 -1.25 -13.26 -17.58
CA VAL A 250 -0.94 -11.99 -16.95
C VAL A 250 -0.18 -11.07 -17.90
N SER A 251 -0.81 -9.96 -18.26
CA SER A 251 -0.27 -8.93 -19.14
C SER A 251 -0.26 -7.59 -18.42
N ILE A 252 0.73 -6.75 -18.70
CA ILE A 252 0.87 -5.43 -18.09
C ILE A 252 0.31 -4.39 -19.04
N TYR A 253 -0.55 -3.54 -18.50
CA TYR A 253 -1.15 -2.41 -19.19
C TYR A 253 -0.70 -1.10 -18.56
N ARG A 254 -0.69 -0.05 -19.37
CA ARG A 254 -0.46 1.33 -18.98
C ARG A 254 -1.74 2.13 -19.21
N TYR A 255 -2.22 2.79 -18.17
CA TYR A 255 -3.32 3.75 -18.24
C TYR A 255 -2.76 5.16 -18.19
N ASP A 256 -2.95 5.96 -19.24
CA ASP A 256 -2.53 7.36 -19.32
C ASP A 256 -3.59 8.24 -18.66
N LEU A 257 -3.24 8.89 -17.54
CA LEU A 257 -4.13 9.75 -16.75
C LEU A 257 -4.63 10.97 -17.52
N ARG A 258 -3.90 11.44 -18.54
CA ARG A 258 -4.21 12.65 -19.33
C ARG A 258 -5.31 12.39 -20.34
N ASN A 259 -5.34 11.22 -20.96
CA ASN A 259 -6.29 10.88 -22.02
C ASN A 259 -7.31 9.80 -21.61
N GLY A 260 -7.13 9.18 -20.43
CA GLY A 260 -8.04 8.17 -19.89
C GLY A 260 -8.04 6.85 -20.67
N LYS A 261 -6.94 6.48 -21.34
CA LYS A 261 -6.86 5.27 -22.16
C LYS A 261 -5.86 4.26 -21.62
N SER A 262 -6.27 3.00 -21.66
CA SER A 262 -5.40 1.86 -21.41
C SER A 262 -4.73 1.40 -22.71
N SER A 263 -3.47 1.01 -22.61
CA SER A 263 -2.71 0.39 -23.71
C SER A 263 -1.89 -0.78 -23.20
N LEU A 264 -1.75 -1.83 -24.00
CA LEU A 264 -0.88 -2.95 -23.66
C LEU A 264 0.58 -2.47 -23.60
N TYR A 265 1.23 -2.67 -22.46
CA TYR A 265 2.63 -2.33 -22.25
C TYR A 265 3.53 -3.56 -22.46
N ARG A 266 3.16 -4.71 -21.88
CA ARG A 266 3.91 -5.97 -22.00
C ARG A 266 2.98 -7.16 -21.84
N SER A 267 3.16 -8.18 -22.70
CA SER A 267 2.51 -9.49 -22.54
C SER A 267 3.52 -10.61 -22.78
N PRO A 268 3.33 -11.79 -22.19
CA PRO A 268 4.09 -12.97 -22.55
C PRO A 268 3.73 -13.43 -23.97
N GLU A 269 4.61 -14.19 -24.60
CA GLU A 269 4.29 -14.89 -25.87
C GLU A 269 3.15 -15.89 -25.63
N LYS A 270 2.13 -15.83 -26.49
CA LYS A 270 1.02 -16.76 -26.48
C LYS A 270 1.26 -17.85 -27.55
N GLN A 271 1.15 -19.11 -27.15
CA GLN A 271 1.25 -20.24 -28.09
C GLN A 271 -0.08 -20.60 -28.75
N PHE A 272 -1.12 -19.80 -28.52
CA PHE A 272 -2.47 -19.98 -29.09
C PHE A 272 -3.06 -18.60 -29.44
N ASP A 273 -4.06 -18.60 -30.33
CA ASP A 273 -4.84 -17.40 -30.66
C ASP A 273 -6.02 -17.26 -29.69
N PRO A 274 -6.00 -16.25 -28.77
CA PRO A 274 -7.09 -16.03 -27.83
C PRO A 274 -8.44 -15.73 -28.51
N ALA A 275 -8.44 -15.15 -29.72
CA ALA A 275 -9.65 -14.83 -30.46
C ALA A 275 -10.45 -16.07 -30.89
N SER A 276 -9.85 -17.25 -30.81
CA SER A 276 -10.49 -18.53 -31.07
C SER A 276 -11.36 -19.03 -29.91
N PHE A 277 -11.36 -18.33 -28.77
CA PHE A 277 -12.10 -18.73 -27.56
C PHE A 277 -13.07 -17.61 -27.15
N VAL A 278 -14.21 -18.01 -26.58
CA VAL A 278 -15.20 -17.11 -25.99
C VAL A 278 -15.23 -17.38 -24.48
N VAL A 279 -15.16 -16.31 -23.68
CA VAL A 279 -15.25 -16.33 -22.23
C VAL A 279 -16.50 -15.58 -21.78
#